data_2497e61542d1abed27bccb5f4e25e8ab
#
_entry.id   2497e61542d1abed27bccb5f4e25e8ab
#
_cell.length_a   1.000
_cell.length_b   1.000
_cell.length_c   1.000
_cell.angle_alpha   90.00
_cell.angle_beta   90.00
_cell.angle_gamma   90.00
#
_symmetry.space_group_name_H-M   'P 1'
#
loop_
_entity.id
_entity.type
_entity.pdbx_description
1 polymer ?
#
loop_
_entity_poly.entity_id
_entity_poly.type
_entity_poly.pdbx_seq_one_letter_code
_entity_poly.pdbx_strand_id
1 'polypeptide(L)'
;MRFSANLGFLWNDRPLPEAIRAAKAAGFDAVECHWPYDVPAEAVKAALDETGLPMLGLNTRRGDVGAGDNGLSAIPGRETEARAAIDEAVAYARALGTPNIHVMAGFAEGEAARQTFVSNLVYACETAAPHGITILIEPLNRYDAPGYFLTTTDQALAILAAVGAPNLKLMFDCYHVQLMEGDLTHRIETLLPSVGHIQFAAVPDRGAP
;
A
#
# COMPACT_ATOMS: atom_id res chain seq x y z
N MET A 1 4.21 -21.93 -4.99
CA MET A 1 3.82 -20.51 -4.96
C MET A 1 3.55 -20.17 -3.50
N ARG A 2 3.83 -18.95 -3.04
CA ARG A 2 3.57 -18.50 -1.66
C ARG A 2 2.53 -17.41 -1.69
N PHE A 3 1.63 -17.41 -0.69
CA PHE A 3 0.52 -16.47 -0.62
C PHE A 3 0.54 -15.67 0.68
N SER A 4 0.28 -14.37 0.57
CA SER A 4 0.06 -13.46 1.68
C SER A 4 -1.44 -13.25 1.91
N ALA A 5 -1.87 -13.21 3.17
CA ALA A 5 -3.22 -12.79 3.52
C ALA A 5 -3.25 -11.27 3.72
N ASN A 6 -4.16 -10.58 3.02
CA ASN A 6 -4.43 -9.17 3.28
C ASN A 6 -5.44 -9.05 4.43
N LEU A 7 -4.92 -8.69 5.62
CA LEU A 7 -5.72 -8.57 6.85
C LEU A 7 -6.57 -7.30 6.91
N GLY A 8 -6.50 -6.46 5.89
CA GLY A 8 -7.46 -5.37 5.68
C GLY A 8 -8.81 -5.86 5.16
N PHE A 9 -8.86 -7.08 4.61
CA PHE A 9 -10.06 -7.74 4.08
C PHE A 9 -10.38 -9.04 4.81
N LEU A 10 -9.38 -9.88 5.07
CA LEU A 10 -9.55 -11.17 5.74
C LEU A 10 -9.43 -10.99 7.25
N TRP A 11 -10.40 -11.53 8.00
CA TRP A 11 -10.47 -11.47 9.48
C TRP A 11 -10.40 -10.02 10.02
N ASN A 12 -10.96 -9.06 9.30
CA ASN A 12 -11.03 -7.65 9.69
C ASN A 12 -12.00 -7.40 10.87
N ASP A 13 -12.74 -8.43 11.29
CA ASP A 13 -13.58 -8.48 12.49
C ASP A 13 -12.79 -8.76 13.78
N ARG A 14 -11.47 -9.00 13.68
CA ARG A 14 -10.60 -9.38 14.79
C ARG A 14 -9.48 -8.35 15.03
N PRO A 15 -8.96 -8.27 16.28
CA PRO A 15 -7.72 -7.57 16.53
C PRO A 15 -6.58 -8.09 15.64
N LEU A 16 -5.71 -7.22 15.14
CA LEU A 16 -4.66 -7.60 14.19
C LEU A 16 -3.78 -8.78 14.65
N PRO A 17 -3.34 -8.90 15.92
CA PRO A 17 -2.59 -10.08 16.37
C PRO A 17 -3.37 -11.39 16.24
N GLU A 18 -4.70 -11.37 16.43
CA GLU A 18 -5.56 -12.55 16.26
C GLU A 18 -5.77 -12.89 14.79
N ALA A 19 -5.90 -11.88 13.92
CA ALA A 19 -5.98 -12.06 12.47
C ALA A 19 -4.69 -12.70 11.92
N ILE A 20 -3.51 -12.32 12.42
CA ILE A 20 -2.23 -12.94 12.08
C ILE A 20 -2.22 -14.45 12.44
N ARG A 21 -2.68 -14.81 13.65
CA ARG A 21 -2.79 -16.23 14.05
C ARG A 21 -3.79 -16.99 13.17
N ALA A 22 -4.91 -16.37 12.82
CA ALA A 22 -5.89 -16.97 11.93
C ALA A 22 -5.33 -17.22 10.52
N ALA A 23 -4.55 -16.27 9.96
CA ALA A 23 -3.86 -16.45 8.69
C ALA A 23 -2.87 -17.63 8.75
N LYS A 24 -2.12 -17.77 9.83
CA LYS A 24 -1.24 -18.92 10.04
C LYS A 24 -2.01 -20.24 10.08
N ALA A 25 -3.10 -20.28 10.83
CA ALA A 25 -3.95 -21.47 10.93
C ALA A 25 -4.58 -21.86 9.58
N ALA A 26 -4.87 -20.87 8.73
CA ALA A 26 -5.38 -21.09 7.37
C ALA A 26 -4.30 -21.48 6.34
N GLY A 27 -3.02 -21.49 6.72
CA GLY A 27 -1.92 -21.96 5.88
C GLY A 27 -1.29 -20.91 4.98
N PHE A 28 -1.50 -19.61 5.24
CA PHE A 28 -0.80 -18.56 4.53
C PHE A 28 0.69 -18.51 4.88
N ASP A 29 1.50 -18.06 3.92
CA ASP A 29 2.96 -17.97 4.05
C ASP A 29 3.43 -16.59 4.57
N ALA A 30 2.57 -15.58 4.49
CA ALA A 30 2.83 -14.21 4.89
C ALA A 30 1.51 -13.47 5.18
N VAL A 31 1.62 -12.26 5.70
CA VAL A 31 0.49 -11.34 5.88
C VAL A 31 0.84 -9.93 5.42
N GLU A 32 -0.16 -9.14 5.14
CA GLU A 32 -0.09 -7.68 4.97
C GLU A 32 -1.29 -7.05 5.67
N CYS A 33 -1.20 -5.79 6.03
CA CYS A 33 -2.31 -5.07 6.67
C CYS A 33 -2.43 -3.66 6.12
N HIS A 34 -3.57 -2.99 6.40
CA HIS A 34 -3.78 -1.63 5.93
C HIS A 34 -3.21 -0.60 6.94
N TRP A 35 -3.92 -0.35 8.02
CA TRP A 35 -3.62 0.76 8.96
C TRP A 35 -3.48 0.22 10.39
N PRO A 36 -2.31 -0.29 10.79
CA PRO A 36 -2.14 -0.99 12.06
C PRO A 36 -1.93 -0.08 13.29
N TYR A 37 -1.92 1.23 13.11
CA TYR A 37 -1.39 2.23 14.05
C TYR A 37 -2.12 2.34 15.39
N ASP A 38 -3.33 1.78 15.48
CA ASP A 38 -4.10 1.76 16.73
C ASP A 38 -3.75 0.53 17.61
N VAL A 39 -2.85 -0.34 17.11
CA VAL A 39 -2.32 -1.50 17.83
C VAL A 39 -0.83 -1.26 18.11
N PRO A 40 -0.35 -1.42 19.34
CA PRO A 40 1.08 -1.30 19.63
C PRO A 40 1.93 -2.24 18.76
N ALA A 41 3.00 -1.71 18.18
CA ALA A 41 3.86 -2.49 17.27
C ALA A 41 4.42 -3.75 17.94
N GLU A 42 4.70 -3.70 19.26
CA GLU A 42 5.20 -4.82 20.04
C GLU A 42 4.20 -5.98 20.09
N ALA A 43 2.90 -5.68 20.17
CA ALA A 43 1.85 -6.70 20.19
C ALA A 43 1.72 -7.38 18.81
N VAL A 44 1.83 -6.63 17.73
CA VAL A 44 1.85 -7.17 16.37
C VAL A 44 3.11 -7.98 16.13
N LYS A 45 4.28 -7.44 16.53
CA LYS A 45 5.56 -8.14 16.42
C LYS A 45 5.56 -9.48 17.15
N ALA A 46 5.01 -9.52 18.36
CA ALA A 46 4.89 -10.76 19.13
C ALA A 46 4.07 -11.84 18.40
N ALA A 47 2.96 -11.44 17.74
CA ALA A 47 2.15 -12.37 16.96
C ALA A 47 2.87 -12.84 15.67
N LEU A 48 3.64 -11.97 15.03
CA LEU A 48 4.47 -12.33 13.87
C LEU A 48 5.56 -13.32 14.28
N ASP A 49 6.24 -13.09 15.41
CA ASP A 49 7.29 -13.97 15.94
C ASP A 49 6.73 -15.34 16.36
N GLU A 50 5.56 -15.36 17.03
CA GLU A 50 4.86 -16.58 17.44
C GLU A 50 4.48 -17.44 16.22
N THR A 51 3.98 -16.82 15.15
CA THR A 51 3.49 -17.54 13.97
C THR A 51 4.57 -17.82 12.93
N GLY A 52 5.68 -17.09 12.98
CA GLY A 52 6.73 -17.12 11.96
C GLY A 52 6.30 -16.53 10.62
N LEU A 53 5.19 -15.78 10.58
CA LEU A 53 4.73 -15.10 9.37
C LEU A 53 5.41 -13.73 9.22
N PRO A 54 6.01 -13.41 8.07
CA PRO A 54 6.45 -12.05 7.78
C PRO A 54 5.26 -11.13 7.47
N MET A 55 5.32 -9.86 7.91
CA MET A 55 4.46 -8.78 7.44
C MET A 55 5.08 -8.19 6.18
N LEU A 56 4.39 -8.29 5.03
CA LEU A 56 4.95 -7.85 3.74
C LEU A 56 4.72 -6.37 3.45
N GLY A 57 3.66 -5.78 3.98
CA GLY A 57 3.33 -4.40 3.70
C GLY A 57 2.31 -3.81 4.67
N LEU A 58 2.30 -2.49 4.73
CA LEU A 58 1.29 -1.67 5.40
C LEU A 58 1.09 -0.35 4.64
N ASN A 59 -0.04 0.34 4.90
CA ASN A 59 -0.36 1.61 4.24
C ASN A 59 -0.10 2.80 5.17
N THR A 60 0.24 3.96 4.61
CA THR A 60 0.19 5.23 5.36
C THR A 60 -1.23 5.53 5.83
N ARG A 61 -1.41 6.28 6.94
CA ARG A 61 -2.74 6.71 7.40
C ARG A 61 -3.52 7.40 6.28
N ARG A 62 -4.84 7.20 6.29
CA ARG A 62 -5.75 7.81 5.30
C ARG A 62 -5.99 9.31 5.52
N GLY A 63 -5.74 9.83 6.70
CA GLY A 63 -6.19 11.13 7.15
C GLY A 63 -7.47 11.03 7.98
N ASP A 64 -8.30 12.06 7.93
CA ASP A 64 -9.61 12.07 8.59
C ASP A 64 -10.66 11.35 7.73
N VAL A 65 -10.85 10.07 8.01
CA VAL A 65 -11.83 9.23 7.31
C VAL A 65 -13.27 9.75 7.48
N GLY A 66 -13.56 10.37 8.64
CA GLY A 66 -14.88 10.97 8.90
C GLY A 66 -15.15 12.19 8.00
N ALA A 67 -14.11 12.90 7.58
CA ALA A 67 -14.18 13.97 6.58
C ALA A 67 -14.09 13.47 5.13
N GLY A 68 -13.91 12.17 4.93
CA GLY A 68 -13.86 11.55 3.60
C GLY A 68 -12.45 11.33 3.06
N ASP A 69 -11.39 11.48 3.86
CA ASP A 69 -10.03 11.23 3.40
C ASP A 69 -9.79 9.74 3.08
N ASN A 70 -8.98 9.50 2.05
CA ASN A 70 -8.49 8.17 1.69
C ASN A 70 -7.02 8.24 1.19
N GLY A 71 -6.16 8.86 1.98
CA GLY A 71 -4.78 9.20 1.67
C GLY A 71 -4.59 10.71 1.59
N LEU A 72 -3.35 11.16 1.77
CA LEU A 72 -3.01 12.58 1.91
C LEU A 72 -1.95 13.04 0.92
N SER A 73 -1.22 12.10 0.32
CA SER A 73 0.07 12.43 -0.28
C SER A 73 -0.01 13.20 -1.59
N ALA A 74 -1.17 13.21 -2.27
CA ALA A 74 -1.41 14.01 -3.46
C ALA A 74 -2.23 15.28 -3.20
N ILE A 75 -2.59 15.60 -1.93
CA ILE A 75 -3.48 16.71 -1.62
C ILE A 75 -2.66 17.98 -1.36
N PRO A 76 -2.74 19.00 -2.25
CA PRO A 76 -2.03 20.26 -2.05
C PRO A 76 -2.44 20.96 -0.74
N GLY A 77 -1.44 21.48 -0.02
CA GLY A 77 -1.63 22.17 1.28
C GLY A 77 -1.69 21.24 2.49
N ARG A 78 -1.64 19.90 2.30
CA ARG A 78 -1.60 18.92 3.39
C ARG A 78 -0.27 18.15 3.48
N GLU A 79 0.80 18.72 2.93
CA GLU A 79 2.12 18.07 2.85
C GLU A 79 2.68 17.73 4.24
N THR A 80 2.46 18.59 5.23
CA THR A 80 2.91 18.34 6.61
C THR A 80 2.22 17.11 7.22
N GLU A 81 0.92 16.97 7.03
CA GLU A 81 0.16 15.81 7.50
C GLU A 81 0.57 14.53 6.76
N ALA A 82 0.73 14.62 5.44
CA ALA A 82 1.18 13.50 4.61
C ALA A 82 2.56 12.98 5.06
N ARG A 83 3.51 13.89 5.33
CA ARG A 83 4.85 13.52 5.80
C ARG A 83 4.83 12.94 7.20
N ALA A 84 4.01 13.47 8.11
CA ALA A 84 3.83 12.87 9.43
C ALA A 84 3.28 11.44 9.35
N ALA A 85 2.33 11.17 8.44
CA ALA A 85 1.82 9.82 8.19
C ALA A 85 2.88 8.88 7.58
N ILE A 86 3.77 9.41 6.73
CA ILE A 86 4.92 8.67 6.19
C ILE A 86 5.91 8.32 7.31
N ASP A 87 6.27 9.27 8.17
CA ASP A 87 7.19 9.07 9.30
C ASP A 87 6.66 8.00 10.26
N GLU A 88 5.37 8.06 10.59
CA GLU A 88 4.70 7.06 11.42
C GLU A 88 4.77 5.67 10.77
N ALA A 89 4.47 5.58 9.47
CA ALA A 89 4.51 4.33 8.72
C ALA A 89 5.93 3.74 8.69
N VAL A 90 6.95 4.55 8.45
CA VAL A 90 8.35 4.10 8.47
C VAL A 90 8.75 3.62 9.87
N ALA A 91 8.38 4.34 10.92
CA ALA A 91 8.69 3.93 12.29
C ALA A 91 8.02 2.58 12.64
N TYR A 92 6.76 2.43 12.27
CA TYR A 92 6.00 1.19 12.51
C TYR A 92 6.56 0.00 11.69
N ALA A 93 6.81 0.21 10.41
CA ALA A 93 7.39 -0.80 9.52
C ALA A 93 8.76 -1.29 10.03
N ARG A 94 9.60 -0.38 10.53
CA ARG A 94 10.90 -0.72 11.14
C ARG A 94 10.74 -1.60 12.38
N ALA A 95 9.79 -1.29 13.25
CA ALA A 95 9.53 -2.07 14.46
C ALA A 95 9.11 -3.51 14.14
N LEU A 96 8.39 -3.72 13.04
CA LEU A 96 7.94 -5.04 12.59
C LEU A 96 8.95 -5.76 11.67
N GLY A 97 9.89 -5.05 11.06
CA GLY A 97 10.70 -5.59 9.96
C GLY A 97 9.92 -5.71 8.65
N THR A 98 8.91 -4.86 8.43
CA THR A 98 8.07 -4.84 7.22
C THR A 98 8.81 -4.19 6.06
N PRO A 99 8.92 -4.88 4.89
CA PRO A 99 9.75 -4.39 3.78
C PRO A 99 9.06 -3.34 2.89
N ASN A 100 7.73 -3.21 2.94
CA ASN A 100 7.02 -2.32 2.01
C ASN A 100 6.03 -1.39 2.73
N ILE A 101 5.93 -0.16 2.25
CA ILE A 101 4.93 0.82 2.67
C ILE A 101 4.18 1.35 1.44
N HIS A 102 2.87 1.18 1.40
CA HIS A 102 2.02 1.83 0.41
C HIS A 102 1.73 3.27 0.85
N VAL A 103 2.20 4.24 0.07
CA VAL A 103 1.92 5.66 0.26
C VAL A 103 0.66 6.05 -0.49
N MET A 104 -0.43 6.25 0.26
CA MET A 104 -1.75 6.52 -0.29
C MET A 104 -1.85 7.95 -0.83
N ALA A 105 -2.25 8.08 -2.10
CA ALA A 105 -2.34 9.37 -2.79
C ALA A 105 -3.45 10.26 -2.21
N GLY A 106 -4.65 9.74 -2.09
CA GLY A 106 -5.84 10.51 -1.70
C GLY A 106 -6.67 11.01 -2.87
N PHE A 107 -7.75 11.73 -2.55
CA PHE A 107 -8.66 12.31 -3.53
C PHE A 107 -8.14 13.69 -3.95
N ALA A 108 -7.67 13.80 -5.17
CA ALA A 108 -7.09 15.02 -5.74
C ALA A 108 -7.07 14.93 -7.27
N GLU A 109 -6.83 16.06 -7.93
CA GLU A 109 -6.73 16.10 -9.38
C GLU A 109 -5.78 17.23 -9.87
N GLY A 110 -5.34 17.11 -11.10
CA GLY A 110 -4.57 18.13 -11.78
C GLY A 110 -3.08 18.17 -11.45
N GLU A 111 -2.40 19.16 -12.03
CA GLU A 111 -0.94 19.24 -11.98
C GLU A 111 -0.40 19.58 -10.57
N ALA A 112 -1.13 20.39 -9.79
CA ALA A 112 -0.74 20.70 -8.42
C ALA A 112 -0.72 19.42 -7.53
N ALA A 113 -1.73 18.56 -7.68
CA ALA A 113 -1.78 17.28 -6.99
C ALA A 113 -0.62 16.36 -7.42
N ARG A 114 -0.30 16.34 -8.73
CA ARG A 114 0.84 15.56 -9.23
C ARG A 114 2.17 16.02 -8.62
N GLN A 115 2.40 17.35 -8.57
CA GLN A 115 3.61 17.90 -7.98
C GLN A 115 3.70 17.62 -6.48
N THR A 116 2.61 17.76 -5.76
CA THR A 116 2.52 17.43 -4.33
C THR A 116 2.83 15.95 -4.09
N PHE A 117 2.22 15.05 -4.89
CA PHE A 117 2.47 13.61 -4.77
C PHE A 117 3.93 13.25 -5.02
N VAL A 118 4.51 13.75 -6.12
CA VAL A 118 5.94 13.53 -6.43
C VAL A 118 6.84 14.04 -5.30
N SER A 119 6.59 15.24 -4.76
CA SER A 119 7.36 15.79 -3.64
C SER A 119 7.27 14.93 -2.38
N ASN A 120 6.07 14.45 -2.02
CA ASN A 120 5.89 13.60 -0.86
C ASN A 120 6.46 12.19 -1.07
N LEU A 121 6.47 11.67 -2.30
CA LEU A 121 7.11 10.39 -2.62
C LEU A 121 8.64 10.48 -2.58
N VAL A 122 9.24 11.59 -3.01
CA VAL A 122 10.69 11.83 -2.82
C VAL A 122 11.01 11.78 -1.34
N TYR A 123 10.27 12.52 -0.50
CA TYR A 123 10.44 12.50 0.95
C TYR A 123 10.29 11.07 1.54
N ALA A 124 9.26 10.34 1.13
CA ALA A 124 9.01 8.97 1.58
C ALA A 124 10.18 8.03 1.23
N CYS A 125 10.66 8.11 -0.02
CA CYS A 125 11.78 7.30 -0.49
C CYS A 125 13.07 7.60 0.27
N GLU A 126 13.39 8.87 0.50
CA GLU A 126 14.57 9.29 1.26
C GLU A 126 14.50 8.82 2.72
N THR A 127 13.32 8.94 3.36
CA THR A 127 13.08 8.50 4.75
C THR A 127 13.17 6.97 4.88
N ALA A 128 12.66 6.22 3.89
CA ALA A 128 12.59 4.75 3.91
C ALA A 128 13.90 4.06 3.51
N ALA A 129 14.69 4.67 2.61
CA ALA A 129 15.88 4.07 2.02
C ALA A 129 16.93 3.59 3.05
N PRO A 130 17.26 4.34 4.13
CA PRO A 130 18.24 3.89 5.14
C PRO A 130 17.82 2.61 5.88
N HIS A 131 16.54 2.24 5.77
CA HIS A 131 15.95 1.08 6.44
C HIS A 131 15.71 -0.10 5.49
N GLY A 132 16.08 0.03 4.21
CA GLY A 132 15.83 -0.99 3.20
C GLY A 132 14.34 -1.17 2.87
N ILE A 133 13.51 -0.16 3.16
CA ILE A 133 12.06 -0.20 2.92
C ILE A 133 11.75 0.31 1.50
N THR A 134 10.92 -0.44 0.78
CA THR A 134 10.37 -0.06 -0.51
C THR A 134 9.08 0.74 -0.32
N ILE A 135 8.97 1.85 -1.00
CA ILE A 135 7.74 2.63 -1.11
C ILE A 135 6.94 2.10 -2.30
N LEU A 136 5.67 1.88 -2.07
CA LEU A 136 4.72 1.42 -3.08
C LEU A 136 3.69 2.50 -3.38
N ILE A 137 3.27 2.59 -4.65
CA ILE A 137 2.11 3.37 -5.09
C ILE A 137 1.16 2.45 -5.84
N GLU A 138 -0.15 2.63 -5.66
CA GLU A 138 -1.18 1.76 -6.18
C GLU A 138 -2.24 2.54 -6.97
N PRO A 139 -2.49 2.20 -8.24
CA PRO A 139 -3.65 2.67 -8.97
C PRO A 139 -4.93 2.03 -8.45
N LEU A 140 -5.89 2.85 -8.01
CA LEU A 140 -7.20 2.37 -7.57
C LEU A 140 -8.27 2.55 -8.66
N ASN A 141 -9.20 1.62 -8.74
CA ASN A 141 -10.30 1.72 -9.69
C ASN A 141 -11.32 2.79 -9.29
N ARG A 142 -11.94 3.42 -10.29
CA ARG A 142 -12.89 4.53 -10.11
C ARG A 142 -14.24 4.12 -9.50
N TYR A 143 -14.54 2.83 -9.43
CA TYR A 143 -15.81 2.35 -8.89
C TYR A 143 -15.75 2.29 -7.37
N ASP A 144 -14.63 1.83 -6.81
CA ASP A 144 -14.41 1.74 -5.36
C ASP A 144 -13.87 3.04 -4.77
N ALA A 145 -13.10 3.81 -5.56
CA ALA A 145 -12.45 5.05 -5.11
C ALA A 145 -12.63 6.18 -6.16
N PRO A 146 -13.87 6.68 -6.37
CA PRO A 146 -14.14 7.76 -7.32
C PRO A 146 -13.40 9.03 -6.91
N GLY A 147 -12.60 9.60 -7.84
CA GLY A 147 -11.78 10.79 -7.57
C GLY A 147 -10.41 10.52 -6.94
N TYR A 148 -10.04 9.26 -6.73
CA TYR A 148 -8.68 8.94 -6.28
C TYR A 148 -7.65 9.40 -7.32
N PHE A 149 -6.55 10.00 -6.85
CA PHE A 149 -5.59 10.65 -7.74
C PHE A 149 -4.90 9.69 -8.71
N LEU A 150 -4.45 8.53 -8.23
CA LEU A 150 -3.72 7.54 -9.01
C LEU A 150 -4.66 6.43 -9.48
N THR A 151 -4.90 6.32 -10.80
CA THR A 151 -5.93 5.43 -11.34
C THR A 151 -5.47 4.46 -12.43
N THR A 152 -4.28 4.68 -13.02
CA THR A 152 -3.76 3.82 -14.10
C THR A 152 -2.30 3.45 -13.89
N THR A 153 -1.90 2.33 -14.48
CA THR A 153 -0.49 1.90 -14.46
C THR A 153 0.42 2.86 -15.22
N ASP A 154 -0.05 3.44 -16.32
CA ASP A 154 0.72 4.44 -17.08
C ASP A 154 0.98 5.71 -16.27
N GLN A 155 -0.02 6.19 -15.51
CA GLN A 155 0.14 7.30 -14.58
C GLN A 155 1.16 6.96 -13.48
N ALA A 156 1.10 5.74 -12.94
CA ALA A 156 2.07 5.28 -11.95
C ALA A 156 3.50 5.28 -12.51
N LEU A 157 3.72 4.74 -13.71
CA LEU A 157 5.04 4.74 -14.36
C LEU A 157 5.58 6.16 -14.57
N ALA A 158 4.74 7.10 -14.98
CA ALA A 158 5.13 8.50 -15.15
C ALA A 158 5.55 9.14 -13.80
N ILE A 159 4.90 8.76 -12.69
CA ILE A 159 5.25 9.19 -11.34
C ILE A 159 6.56 8.54 -10.89
N LEU A 160 6.73 7.23 -11.10
CA LEU A 160 7.98 6.52 -10.80
C LEU A 160 9.17 7.20 -11.50
N ALA A 161 9.01 7.51 -12.78
CA ALA A 161 10.03 8.18 -13.57
C ALA A 161 10.32 9.61 -13.07
N ALA A 162 9.30 10.35 -12.65
CA ALA A 162 9.45 11.72 -12.15
C ALA A 162 10.17 11.76 -10.79
N VAL A 163 9.91 10.78 -9.91
CA VAL A 163 10.58 10.63 -8.60
C VAL A 163 12.01 10.10 -8.77
N GLY A 164 12.22 9.11 -9.64
CA GLY A 164 13.53 8.55 -9.96
C GLY A 164 14.21 7.78 -8.82
N ALA A 165 13.50 7.45 -7.74
CA ALA A 165 14.06 6.74 -6.60
C ALA A 165 14.05 5.21 -6.84
N PRO A 166 15.16 4.49 -6.57
CA PRO A 166 15.24 3.05 -6.83
C PRO A 166 14.34 2.21 -5.92
N ASN A 167 13.98 2.73 -4.75
CA ASN A 167 13.09 2.11 -3.78
C ASN A 167 11.62 2.55 -3.91
N LEU A 168 11.23 3.21 -5.03
CA LEU A 168 9.83 3.44 -5.37
C LEU A 168 9.39 2.40 -6.41
N LYS A 169 8.30 1.70 -6.11
CA LYS A 169 7.77 0.63 -6.95
C LYS A 169 6.25 0.70 -7.08
N LEU A 170 5.75 0.02 -8.09
CA LEU A 170 4.31 -0.20 -8.32
C LEU A 170 3.79 -1.32 -7.42
N MET A 171 2.71 -1.08 -6.69
CA MET A 171 1.81 -2.13 -6.20
C MET A 171 0.84 -2.45 -7.33
N PHE A 172 0.93 -3.65 -7.88
CA PHE A 172 0.08 -4.10 -8.97
C PHE A 172 -1.05 -4.95 -8.40
N ASP A 173 -2.21 -4.33 -8.11
CA ASP A 173 -3.42 -5.07 -7.74
C ASP A 173 -4.16 -5.49 -9.02
N CYS A 174 -4.18 -6.80 -9.30
CA CYS A 174 -4.86 -7.38 -10.45
C CYS A 174 -6.35 -7.01 -10.51
N TYR A 175 -7.01 -6.87 -9.36
CA TYR A 175 -8.42 -6.47 -9.30
C TYR A 175 -8.63 -5.06 -9.85
N HIS A 176 -7.86 -4.08 -9.36
CA HIS A 176 -7.97 -2.69 -9.82
C HIS A 176 -7.58 -2.56 -11.29
N VAL A 177 -6.47 -3.17 -11.69
CA VAL A 177 -5.99 -3.11 -13.08
C VAL A 177 -6.98 -3.78 -14.03
N GLN A 178 -7.56 -4.93 -13.66
CA GLN A 178 -8.56 -5.61 -14.52
C GLN A 178 -9.78 -4.72 -14.76
N LEU A 179 -10.27 -4.02 -13.73
CA LEU A 179 -11.44 -3.14 -13.85
C LEU A 179 -11.18 -1.89 -14.70
N MET A 180 -9.95 -1.38 -14.67
CA MET A 180 -9.61 -0.11 -15.32
C MET A 180 -8.98 -0.27 -16.69
N GLU A 181 -8.15 -1.29 -16.88
CA GLU A 181 -7.26 -1.40 -18.03
C GLU A 181 -7.32 -2.77 -18.73
N GLY A 182 -7.59 -3.85 -17.96
CA GLY A 182 -7.61 -5.23 -18.49
C GLY A 182 -6.24 -5.76 -18.89
N ASP A 183 -6.21 -6.86 -19.66
CA ASP A 183 -5.00 -7.47 -20.23
C ASP A 183 -3.87 -7.73 -19.20
N LEU A 184 -4.24 -8.37 -18.07
CA LEU A 184 -3.35 -8.54 -16.92
C LEU A 184 -2.04 -9.25 -17.27
N THR A 185 -2.10 -10.31 -18.07
CA THR A 185 -0.91 -11.12 -18.39
C THR A 185 0.16 -10.28 -19.09
N HIS A 186 -0.23 -9.59 -20.15
CA HIS A 186 0.70 -8.74 -20.91
C HIS A 186 1.21 -7.55 -20.07
N ARG A 187 0.32 -6.95 -19.24
CA ARG A 187 0.71 -5.86 -18.35
C ARG A 187 1.70 -6.32 -17.29
N ILE A 188 1.49 -7.48 -16.67
CA ILE A 188 2.45 -8.03 -15.69
C ILE A 188 3.81 -8.28 -16.36
N GLU A 189 3.83 -8.92 -17.53
CA GLU A 189 5.08 -9.18 -18.26
C GLU A 189 5.85 -7.87 -18.56
N THR A 190 5.13 -6.84 -19.01
CA THR A 190 5.72 -5.56 -19.38
C THR A 190 6.17 -4.74 -18.17
N LEU A 191 5.37 -4.73 -17.10
CA LEU A 191 5.57 -3.86 -15.94
C LEU A 191 6.42 -4.49 -14.84
N LEU A 192 6.72 -5.79 -14.90
CA LEU A 192 7.41 -6.54 -13.85
C LEU A 192 8.68 -5.86 -13.30
N PRO A 193 9.53 -5.20 -14.10
CA PRO A 193 10.70 -4.49 -13.58
C PRO A 193 10.36 -3.33 -12.62
N SER A 194 9.15 -2.77 -12.75
CA SER A 194 8.65 -1.67 -11.92
C SER A 194 7.79 -2.14 -10.75
N VAL A 195 7.36 -3.41 -10.74
CA VAL A 195 6.49 -3.97 -9.70
C VAL A 195 7.29 -4.33 -8.46
N GLY A 196 6.81 -3.88 -7.30
CA GLY A 196 7.36 -4.24 -5.98
C GLY A 196 6.47 -5.22 -5.22
N HIS A 197 5.16 -5.23 -5.50
CA HIS A 197 4.19 -6.11 -4.86
C HIS A 197 3.02 -6.39 -5.79
N ILE A 198 2.46 -7.59 -5.70
CA ILE A 198 1.27 -7.99 -6.48
C ILE A 198 0.16 -8.38 -5.51
N GLN A 199 -1.02 -7.83 -5.73
CA GLN A 199 -2.25 -8.22 -5.06
C GLN A 199 -3.26 -8.77 -6.08
N PHE A 200 -4.20 -9.60 -5.64
CA PHE A 200 -5.22 -10.17 -6.51
C PHE A 200 -6.49 -10.53 -5.74
N ALA A 201 -7.62 -10.34 -6.39
CA ALA A 201 -8.94 -10.76 -5.95
C ALA A 201 -9.81 -11.04 -7.19
N ALA A 202 -10.94 -11.71 -7.00
CA ALA A 202 -11.90 -11.96 -8.07
C ALA A 202 -12.55 -10.65 -8.56
N VAL A 203 -12.89 -10.60 -9.85
CA VAL A 203 -13.62 -9.50 -10.49
C VAL A 203 -14.99 -10.02 -10.90
N PRO A 204 -16.08 -9.24 -10.66
CA PRO A 204 -16.12 -7.85 -10.22
C PRO A 204 -16.29 -7.65 -8.71
N ASP A 205 -16.56 -8.66 -7.93
CA ASP A 205 -17.06 -8.60 -6.55
C ASP A 205 -15.95 -8.52 -5.48
N ARG A 206 -14.67 -8.49 -5.90
CA ARG A 206 -13.47 -8.49 -5.03
C ARG A 206 -13.45 -9.67 -4.05
N GLY A 207 -14.08 -10.77 -4.42
CA GLY A 207 -14.12 -12.01 -3.63
C GLY A 207 -12.82 -12.83 -3.71
N ALA A 208 -12.90 -14.08 -3.23
CA ALA A 208 -11.81 -15.04 -3.37
C ALA A 208 -11.55 -15.35 -4.86
N PRO A 209 -10.29 -15.32 -5.32
CA PRO A 209 -9.92 -15.60 -6.71
C PRO A 209 -10.09 -17.07 -7.09
#